data_36a39ae063f7e3204502126eec9d77a5
#
_entry.id   36a39ae063f7e3204502126eec9d77a5
#
_cell.length_a   1.000
_cell.length_b   1.000
_cell.length_c   1.000
_cell.angle_alpha   90.00
_cell.angle_beta   90.00
_cell.angle_gamma   90.00
#
_symmetry.space_group_name_H-M   'P 1'
#
loop_
_entity.id
_entity.type
_entity.pdbx_description
1 polymer ?
#
loop_
_entity_poly.entity_id
_entity_poly.type
_entity_poly.pdbx_seq_one_letter_code
_entity_poly.pdbx_strand_id
1 'polypeptide(L)'
;MQVNKALIRDDSVKNMNKSSAPLSSQVVPLILLTGIFFLNFISRIILAPLMPTIENDLGIGHGEAGALFFLISLGYFAALMGSGFFSYHLTHRKTIILSSMVSGAALFAISISHTMWGIRLGLLIVGMAAGIYLPSGLSTLTSLVRSRDWGKAIAIHEMAPNFGFVVAPLLSEILLIWFSWRYILILLGVVSVSSGLAFACFGRGGKFPGEYPRPGILRVLMVDPSFWIMVALFSLGIGASIGIYSILPLYLVAERGMLRSWANYLVAISRISVLGIAFLSGVVTDRLGPKVAMGGVFLGTGLATFLLGVVPQSWIVLIVFLQPMMAACFFPPGFSALSRIGPPRVRNISLSFTYPLAFLLGGGAIPAGIGALGEMGFFDLGISLVGGIVMSGLILLHYLQLPEE
;
A
#
# COMPACT_ATOMS: atom_id res chain seq x y z
N MET A 1 -12.74 39.24 14.92
CA MET A 1 -11.74 38.49 14.12
C MET A 1 -12.16 37.04 13.80
N GLN A 2 -13.14 36.44 14.47
CA GLN A 2 -13.65 35.07 14.21
C GLN A 2 -14.69 35.00 13.06
N VAL A 3 -15.46 36.03 12.79
CA VAL A 3 -16.50 36.06 11.75
C VAL A 3 -15.90 36.05 10.33
N ASN A 4 -14.72 36.68 10.12
CA ASN A 4 -14.07 36.68 8.81
C ASN A 4 -13.47 35.32 8.39
N LYS A 5 -13.12 34.42 9.35
CA LYS A 5 -12.60 33.08 9.02
C LYS A 5 -13.68 32.10 8.57
N ALA A 6 -14.92 32.26 9.01
CA ALA A 6 -16.05 31.46 8.57
C ALA A 6 -16.52 31.80 7.16
N LEU A 7 -16.52 33.09 6.81
CA LEU A 7 -16.86 33.59 5.45
C LEU A 7 -15.83 33.17 4.39
N ILE A 8 -14.55 33.22 4.71
CA ILE A 8 -13.47 32.76 3.80
C ILE A 8 -13.54 31.24 3.55
N ARG A 9 -14.03 30.46 4.54
CA ARG A 9 -14.18 29.01 4.42
C ARG A 9 -15.39 28.62 3.54
N ASP A 10 -16.47 29.38 3.59
CA ASP A 10 -17.69 29.15 2.79
C ASP A 10 -17.45 29.51 1.31
N ASP A 11 -16.68 30.56 1.04
CA ASP A 11 -16.32 30.97 -0.33
C ASP A 11 -15.31 30.02 -0.98
N SER A 12 -14.36 29.43 -0.23
CA SER A 12 -13.43 28.44 -0.77
C SER A 12 -14.13 27.12 -1.13
N VAL A 13 -15.08 26.67 -0.32
CA VAL A 13 -15.91 25.48 -0.60
C VAL A 13 -16.88 25.71 -1.76
N LYS A 14 -17.48 26.90 -1.84
CA LYS A 14 -18.33 27.29 -2.97
C LYS A 14 -17.56 27.44 -4.29
N ASN A 15 -16.33 27.93 -4.23
CA ASN A 15 -15.46 28.01 -5.41
C ASN A 15 -14.92 26.66 -5.88
N MET A 16 -14.66 25.70 -4.98
CA MET A 16 -14.33 24.32 -5.34
C MET A 16 -15.49 23.62 -6.07
N ASN A 17 -16.74 23.86 -5.69
CA ASN A 17 -17.91 23.31 -6.37
C ASN A 17 -18.19 23.91 -7.76
N LYS A 18 -17.71 25.11 -8.05
CA LYS A 18 -17.86 25.76 -9.38
C LYS A 18 -16.90 25.24 -10.43
N SER A 19 -15.78 24.64 -10.05
CA SER A 19 -14.74 24.14 -10.97
C SER A 19 -14.83 22.65 -11.29
N SER A 20 -15.67 21.91 -10.58
CA SER A 20 -15.81 20.45 -10.75
C SER A 20 -16.65 20.11 -11.98
N ALA A 21 -16.06 19.32 -12.88
CA ALA A 21 -16.66 18.87 -14.11
C ALA A 21 -17.21 17.42 -14.00
N PRO A 22 -18.11 16.99 -14.91
CA PRO A 22 -18.53 15.59 -14.93
C PRO A 22 -17.34 14.67 -15.21
N LEU A 23 -17.37 13.46 -14.67
CA LEU A 23 -16.30 12.46 -14.77
C LEU A 23 -15.87 12.23 -16.23
N SER A 24 -16.82 12.20 -17.16
CA SER A 24 -16.57 11.99 -18.61
C SER A 24 -15.63 13.03 -19.24
N SER A 25 -15.60 14.26 -18.72
CA SER A 25 -14.72 15.30 -19.20
C SER A 25 -13.35 15.33 -18.51
N GLN A 26 -13.15 14.51 -17.49
CA GLN A 26 -11.92 14.43 -16.68
C GLN A 26 -11.17 13.09 -16.84
N VAL A 27 -11.51 12.32 -17.88
CA VAL A 27 -10.91 10.98 -18.12
C VAL A 27 -9.38 11.07 -18.28
N VAL A 28 -8.87 12.02 -19.05
CA VAL A 28 -7.42 12.17 -19.29
C VAL A 28 -6.66 12.52 -17.99
N PRO A 29 -7.04 13.56 -17.21
CA PRO A 29 -6.42 13.80 -15.91
C PRO A 29 -6.52 12.63 -14.94
N LEU A 30 -7.65 11.90 -14.94
CA LEU A 30 -7.86 10.73 -14.10
C LEU A 30 -6.90 9.60 -14.47
N ILE A 31 -6.75 9.27 -15.76
CA ILE A 31 -5.81 8.26 -16.24
C ILE A 31 -4.37 8.64 -15.90
N LEU A 32 -3.98 9.91 -16.06
CA LEU A 32 -2.63 10.37 -15.68
C LEU A 32 -2.38 10.18 -14.17
N LEU A 33 -3.32 10.56 -13.32
CA LEU A 33 -3.19 10.36 -11.86
C LEU A 33 -3.14 8.89 -11.51
N THR A 34 -4.01 8.06 -12.09
CA THR A 34 -4.02 6.61 -11.88
C THR A 34 -2.71 5.96 -12.37
N GLY A 35 -2.19 6.40 -13.50
CA GLY A 35 -0.91 5.93 -14.05
C GLY A 35 0.28 6.31 -13.14
N ILE A 36 0.30 7.53 -12.59
CA ILE A 36 1.32 7.92 -11.62
C ILE A 36 1.20 7.09 -10.34
N PHE A 37 -0.01 6.83 -9.86
CA PHE A 37 -0.23 5.97 -8.70
C PHE A 37 0.23 4.54 -8.95
N PHE A 38 -0.06 4.00 -10.14
CA PHE A 38 0.42 2.69 -10.56
C PHE A 38 1.96 2.62 -10.53
N LEU A 39 2.65 3.60 -11.14
CA LEU A 39 4.12 3.65 -11.14
C LEU A 39 4.70 3.81 -9.73
N ASN A 40 4.06 4.63 -8.92
CA ASN A 40 4.42 4.82 -7.52
C ASN A 40 4.24 3.53 -6.70
N PHE A 41 3.17 2.79 -6.95
CA PHE A 41 2.92 1.52 -6.27
C PHE A 41 3.87 0.43 -6.75
N ILE A 42 4.04 0.27 -8.07
CA ILE A 42 4.91 -0.76 -8.63
C ILE A 42 6.37 -0.57 -8.22
N SER A 43 6.84 0.69 -8.09
CA SER A 43 8.19 1.01 -7.62
C SER A 43 8.50 0.44 -6.23
N ARG A 44 7.50 0.25 -5.39
CA ARG A 44 7.66 -0.33 -4.04
C ARG A 44 7.60 -1.85 -4.02
N ILE A 45 6.77 -2.44 -4.88
CA ILE A 45 6.48 -3.88 -4.82
C ILE A 45 7.27 -4.70 -5.84
N ILE A 46 7.91 -4.07 -6.82
CA ILE A 46 8.69 -4.76 -7.87
C ILE A 46 9.87 -5.56 -7.30
N LEU A 47 10.36 -5.16 -6.12
CA LEU A 47 11.43 -5.90 -5.45
C LEU A 47 11.00 -7.32 -5.09
N ALA A 48 9.73 -7.57 -4.78
CA ALA A 48 9.25 -8.88 -4.36
C ALA A 48 9.55 -9.97 -5.43
N PRO A 49 9.07 -9.84 -6.68
CA PRO A 49 9.39 -10.81 -7.74
C PRO A 49 10.86 -10.80 -8.17
N LEU A 50 11.59 -9.69 -7.98
CA LEU A 50 13.02 -9.59 -8.29
C LEU A 50 13.92 -10.13 -7.18
N MET A 51 13.41 -10.31 -5.95
CA MET A 51 14.22 -10.58 -4.77
C MET A 51 15.09 -11.85 -4.90
N PRO A 52 14.61 -12.98 -5.42
CA PRO A 52 15.47 -14.16 -5.61
C PRO A 52 16.69 -13.88 -6.52
N THR A 53 16.50 -13.01 -7.52
CA THR A 53 17.59 -12.60 -8.43
C THR A 53 18.53 -11.61 -7.75
N ILE A 54 17.99 -10.67 -6.96
CA ILE A 54 18.77 -9.66 -6.23
C ILE A 54 19.63 -10.31 -5.16
N GLU A 55 19.09 -11.25 -4.38
CA GLU A 55 19.85 -12.00 -3.38
C GLU A 55 21.05 -12.71 -4.00
N ASN A 56 20.82 -13.42 -5.12
CA ASN A 56 21.88 -14.14 -5.80
C ASN A 56 22.95 -13.20 -6.39
N ASP A 57 22.54 -12.06 -6.98
CA ASP A 57 23.46 -11.06 -7.58
C ASP A 57 24.31 -10.33 -6.53
N LEU A 58 23.71 -10.00 -5.38
CA LEU A 58 24.37 -9.24 -4.32
C LEU A 58 25.02 -10.11 -3.25
N GLY A 59 24.74 -11.42 -3.23
CA GLY A 59 25.23 -12.34 -2.20
C GLY A 59 24.70 -12.02 -0.81
N ILE A 60 23.47 -11.53 -0.70
CA ILE A 60 22.81 -11.19 0.57
C ILE A 60 21.93 -12.34 1.04
N GLY A 61 21.70 -12.44 2.36
CA GLY A 61 20.81 -13.42 2.94
C GLY A 61 19.35 -12.97 3.01
N HIS A 62 18.48 -13.90 3.38
CA HIS A 62 17.01 -13.68 3.48
C HIS A 62 16.64 -12.60 4.50
N GLY A 63 17.41 -12.48 5.60
CA GLY A 63 17.22 -11.44 6.61
C GLY A 63 17.45 -10.05 6.06
N GLU A 64 18.52 -9.88 5.25
CA GLU A 64 18.80 -8.61 4.61
C GLU A 64 17.75 -8.28 3.54
N ALA A 65 17.34 -9.25 2.74
CA ALA A 65 16.27 -9.10 1.77
C ALA A 65 14.95 -8.63 2.42
N GLY A 66 14.56 -9.25 3.53
CA GLY A 66 13.40 -8.82 4.32
C GLY A 66 13.54 -7.40 4.86
N ALA A 67 14.76 -7.02 5.34
CA ALA A 67 15.04 -5.68 5.84
C ALA A 67 14.92 -4.58 4.77
N LEU A 68 15.14 -4.90 3.48
CA LEU A 68 14.93 -3.94 2.39
C LEU A 68 13.46 -3.51 2.28
N PHE A 69 12.50 -4.41 2.50
CA PHE A 69 11.07 -4.05 2.53
C PHE A 69 10.71 -3.18 3.75
N PHE A 70 11.39 -3.41 4.89
CA PHE A 70 11.21 -2.54 6.05
C PHE A 70 11.66 -1.11 5.76
N LEU A 71 12.77 -0.90 5.05
CA LEU A 71 13.26 0.44 4.67
C LEU A 71 12.28 1.18 3.74
N ILE A 72 11.71 0.49 2.76
CA ILE A 72 10.65 1.07 1.92
C ILE A 72 9.46 1.50 2.79
N SER A 73 9.03 0.64 3.70
CA SER A 73 7.88 0.91 4.57
C SER A 73 8.16 2.03 5.57
N LEU A 74 9.38 2.12 6.08
CA LEU A 74 9.84 3.20 6.97
C LEU A 74 9.82 4.55 6.24
N GLY A 75 10.36 4.59 5.02
CA GLY A 75 10.32 5.79 4.18
C GLY A 75 8.89 6.21 3.88
N TYR A 76 8.02 5.25 3.51
CA TYR A 76 6.62 5.50 3.24
C TYR A 76 5.88 6.04 4.46
N PHE A 77 6.08 5.43 5.62
CA PHE A 77 5.52 5.89 6.90
C PHE A 77 5.93 7.33 7.21
N ALA A 78 7.24 7.61 7.20
CA ALA A 78 7.77 8.92 7.55
C ALA A 78 7.23 10.03 6.62
N ALA A 79 7.21 9.76 5.33
CA ALA A 79 6.75 10.74 4.34
C ALA A 79 5.22 10.89 4.30
N LEU A 80 4.46 9.83 4.54
CA LEU A 80 3.00 9.90 4.61
C LEU A 80 2.56 10.71 5.84
N MET A 81 3.23 10.52 6.98
CA MET A 81 3.02 11.34 8.18
C MET A 81 3.37 12.81 7.95
N GLY A 82 4.42 13.08 7.19
CA GLY A 82 4.86 14.43 6.81
C GLY A 82 4.17 15.03 5.58
N SER A 83 3.28 14.30 4.90
CA SER A 83 2.73 14.69 3.59
C SER A 83 1.96 16.02 3.61
N GLY A 84 1.28 16.34 4.71
CA GLY A 84 0.61 17.63 4.90
C GLY A 84 1.57 18.81 4.88
N PHE A 85 2.78 18.67 5.43
CA PHE A 85 3.81 19.70 5.37
C PHE A 85 4.25 19.97 3.91
N PHE A 86 4.50 18.92 3.14
CA PHE A 86 4.90 19.06 1.74
C PHE A 86 3.81 19.73 0.90
N SER A 87 2.56 19.27 1.00
CA SER A 87 1.46 19.81 0.22
C SER A 87 1.08 21.23 0.64
N TYR A 88 1.27 21.60 1.90
CA TYR A 88 1.06 22.97 2.39
C TYR A 88 2.03 23.96 1.74
N HIS A 89 3.33 23.63 1.68
CA HIS A 89 4.36 24.53 1.14
C HIS A 89 4.46 24.49 -0.39
N LEU A 90 4.23 23.31 -1.00
CA LEU A 90 4.46 23.12 -2.44
C LEU A 90 3.18 23.15 -3.28
N THR A 91 2.00 22.95 -2.74
CA THR A 91 0.73 22.59 -3.40
C THR A 91 0.67 21.10 -3.77
N HIS A 92 -0.55 20.55 -3.86
CA HIS A 92 -0.77 19.15 -4.23
C HIS A 92 -0.17 18.78 -5.59
N ARG A 93 -0.29 19.68 -6.61
CA ARG A 93 0.28 19.46 -7.94
C ARG A 93 1.80 19.27 -7.91
N LYS A 94 2.51 20.18 -7.25
CA LYS A 94 3.97 20.11 -7.15
C LYS A 94 4.42 18.89 -6.33
N THR A 95 3.66 18.51 -5.30
CA THR A 95 3.93 17.32 -4.49
C THR A 95 3.82 16.04 -5.32
N ILE A 96 2.81 15.92 -6.21
CA ILE A 96 2.66 14.78 -7.13
C ILE A 96 3.85 14.70 -8.09
N ILE A 97 4.25 15.86 -8.69
CA ILE A 97 5.41 15.92 -9.60
C ILE A 97 6.68 15.52 -8.87
N LEU A 98 6.91 16.08 -7.68
CA LEU A 98 8.08 15.78 -6.84
C LEU A 98 8.15 14.27 -6.50
N SER A 99 7.02 13.67 -6.12
CA SER A 99 6.93 12.24 -5.85
C SER A 99 7.43 11.40 -7.03
N SER A 100 6.92 11.66 -8.24
CA SER A 100 7.30 10.92 -9.44
C SER A 100 8.77 11.11 -9.81
N MET A 101 9.26 12.36 -9.71
CA MET A 101 10.66 12.69 -10.00
C MET A 101 11.63 12.04 -9.03
N VAL A 102 11.34 12.13 -7.72
CA VAL A 102 12.20 11.56 -6.67
C VAL A 102 12.16 10.04 -6.71
N SER A 103 10.98 9.43 -6.94
CA SER A 103 10.87 7.98 -7.10
C SER A 103 11.71 7.48 -8.27
N GLY A 104 11.62 8.13 -9.43
CA GLY A 104 12.38 7.75 -10.61
C GLY A 104 13.89 7.95 -10.43
N ALA A 105 14.31 9.08 -9.83
CA ALA A 105 15.73 9.33 -9.53
C ALA A 105 16.29 8.31 -8.52
N ALA A 106 15.51 7.94 -7.50
CA ALA A 106 15.92 6.93 -6.52
C ALA A 106 16.07 5.54 -7.15
N LEU A 107 15.13 5.12 -8.02
CA LEU A 107 15.25 3.85 -8.76
C LEU A 107 16.50 3.83 -9.65
N PHE A 108 16.78 4.94 -10.33
CA PHE A 108 18.01 5.08 -11.11
C PHE A 108 19.26 4.99 -10.21
N ALA A 109 19.28 5.68 -9.06
CA ALA A 109 20.40 5.62 -8.12
C ALA A 109 20.63 4.20 -7.58
N ILE A 110 19.55 3.45 -7.27
CA ILE A 110 19.65 2.04 -6.86
C ILE A 110 20.27 1.20 -7.97
N SER A 111 19.86 1.41 -9.22
CA SER A 111 20.31 0.59 -10.35
C SER A 111 21.80 0.70 -10.63
N ILE A 112 22.41 1.86 -10.38
CA ILE A 112 23.86 2.10 -10.56
C ILE A 112 24.66 1.88 -9.27
N SER A 113 23.99 1.61 -8.15
CA SER A 113 24.68 1.41 -6.88
C SER A 113 25.32 0.02 -6.81
N HIS A 114 26.59 -0.02 -6.41
CA HIS A 114 27.34 -1.24 -6.13
C HIS A 114 27.50 -1.48 -4.61
N THR A 115 26.92 -0.62 -3.77
CA THR A 115 27.02 -0.73 -2.33
C THR A 115 25.63 -0.97 -1.71
N MET A 116 25.57 -1.81 -0.68
CA MET A 116 24.33 -2.05 0.05
C MET A 116 23.77 -0.77 0.70
N TRP A 117 24.64 0.14 1.15
CA TRP A 117 24.21 1.42 1.70
C TRP A 117 23.47 2.30 0.67
N GLY A 118 23.97 2.32 -0.57
CA GLY A 118 23.30 3.04 -1.66
C GLY A 118 21.93 2.45 -2.00
N ILE A 119 21.83 1.12 -2.03
CA ILE A 119 20.56 0.41 -2.24
C ILE A 119 19.57 0.69 -1.10
N ARG A 120 20.01 0.55 0.16
CA ARG A 120 19.20 0.81 1.35
C ARG A 120 18.66 2.25 1.38
N LEU A 121 19.53 3.24 1.14
CA LEU A 121 19.14 4.64 1.11
C LEU A 121 18.19 4.93 -0.06
N GLY A 122 18.46 4.38 -1.24
CA GLY A 122 17.59 4.50 -2.41
C GLY A 122 16.19 3.96 -2.15
N LEU A 123 16.06 2.79 -1.52
CA LEU A 123 14.77 2.20 -1.17
C LEU A 123 14.00 2.99 -0.10
N LEU A 124 14.70 3.53 0.88
CA LEU A 124 14.11 4.48 1.84
C LEU A 124 13.51 5.69 1.10
N ILE A 125 14.26 6.25 0.14
CA ILE A 125 13.82 7.40 -0.66
C ILE A 125 12.65 7.02 -1.59
N VAL A 126 12.64 5.83 -2.20
CA VAL A 126 11.48 5.32 -2.96
C VAL A 126 10.24 5.27 -2.07
N GLY A 127 10.37 4.74 -0.85
CA GLY A 127 9.29 4.76 0.15
C GLY A 127 8.82 6.17 0.46
N MET A 128 9.75 7.11 0.72
CA MET A 128 9.42 8.51 1.00
C MET A 128 8.70 9.18 -0.18
N ALA A 129 9.19 9.00 -1.39
CA ALA A 129 8.56 9.53 -2.59
C ALA A 129 7.13 9.03 -2.75
N ALA A 130 6.90 7.75 -2.46
CA ALA A 130 5.58 7.14 -2.48
C ALA A 130 4.64 7.71 -1.42
N GLY A 131 5.14 7.95 -0.20
CA GLY A 131 4.33 8.43 0.91
C GLY A 131 3.76 9.85 0.71
N ILE A 132 4.48 10.75 0.05
CA ILE A 132 3.97 12.09 -0.21
C ILE A 132 2.91 12.13 -1.32
N TYR A 133 2.82 11.09 -2.18
CA TYR A 133 1.88 11.05 -3.30
C TYR A 133 0.43 10.91 -2.85
N LEU A 134 0.12 9.90 -2.04
CA LEU A 134 -1.26 9.41 -1.85
C LEU A 134 -2.24 10.50 -1.40
N PRO A 135 -1.99 11.32 -0.36
CA PRO A 135 -2.92 12.37 0.03
C PRO A 135 -3.06 13.46 -1.03
N SER A 136 -1.98 13.80 -1.73
CA SER A 136 -1.99 14.81 -2.77
C SER A 136 -2.70 14.34 -4.04
N GLY A 137 -2.53 13.06 -4.40
CA GLY A 137 -3.25 12.41 -5.51
C GLY A 137 -4.76 12.41 -5.28
N LEU A 138 -5.21 11.93 -4.10
CA LEU A 138 -6.63 11.89 -3.74
C LEU A 138 -7.26 13.28 -3.65
N SER A 139 -6.57 14.26 -3.05
CA SER A 139 -7.04 15.64 -2.97
C SER A 139 -7.18 16.28 -4.37
N THR A 140 -6.22 16.02 -5.25
CA THR A 140 -6.27 16.49 -6.64
C THR A 140 -7.42 15.82 -7.39
N LEU A 141 -7.56 14.50 -7.27
CA LEU A 141 -8.60 13.72 -7.90
C LEU A 141 -10.00 14.22 -7.55
N THR A 142 -10.28 14.37 -6.24
CA THR A 142 -11.59 14.81 -5.74
C THR A 142 -11.88 16.26 -6.12
N SER A 143 -10.87 17.11 -6.32
CA SER A 143 -11.05 18.47 -6.81
C SER A 143 -11.41 18.59 -8.28
N LEU A 144 -11.15 17.55 -9.09
CA LEU A 144 -11.41 17.54 -10.53
C LEU A 144 -12.85 17.14 -10.87
N VAL A 145 -13.47 16.30 -10.03
CA VAL A 145 -14.79 15.71 -10.32
C VAL A 145 -15.85 16.16 -9.33
N ARG A 146 -17.12 16.11 -9.74
CA ARG A 146 -18.25 16.44 -8.87
C ARG A 146 -18.34 15.46 -7.71
N SER A 147 -18.86 15.90 -6.55
CA SER A 147 -18.99 15.08 -5.34
C SER A 147 -19.73 13.76 -5.59
N ARG A 148 -20.75 13.76 -6.45
CA ARG A 148 -21.51 12.57 -6.84
C ARG A 148 -20.67 11.52 -7.58
N ASP A 149 -19.54 11.93 -8.19
CA ASP A 149 -18.65 11.08 -9.00
C ASP A 149 -17.39 10.65 -8.23
N TRP A 150 -17.20 11.12 -6.99
CA TRP A 150 -16.00 10.82 -6.18
C TRP A 150 -15.77 9.31 -6.02
N GLY A 151 -16.81 8.56 -5.67
CA GLY A 151 -16.70 7.12 -5.49
C GLY A 151 -16.16 6.41 -6.74
N LYS A 152 -16.67 6.79 -7.93
CA LYS A 152 -16.20 6.22 -9.21
C LYS A 152 -14.76 6.60 -9.51
N ALA A 153 -14.40 7.88 -9.30
CA ALA A 153 -13.06 8.37 -9.57
C ALA A 153 -12.01 7.71 -8.64
N ILE A 154 -12.34 7.60 -7.34
CA ILE A 154 -11.50 6.90 -6.35
C ILE A 154 -11.39 5.41 -6.71
N ALA A 155 -12.49 4.75 -7.08
CA ALA A 155 -12.45 3.34 -7.49
C ALA A 155 -11.50 3.11 -8.68
N ILE A 156 -11.55 3.98 -9.71
CA ILE A 156 -10.63 3.91 -10.86
C ILE A 156 -9.18 4.11 -10.41
N HIS A 157 -8.93 5.09 -9.53
CA HIS A 157 -7.59 5.35 -9.01
C HIS A 157 -7.05 4.15 -8.19
N GLU A 158 -7.88 3.55 -7.34
CA GLU A 158 -7.53 2.38 -6.52
C GLU A 158 -7.40 1.07 -7.31
N MET A 159 -7.75 1.05 -8.60
CA MET A 159 -7.36 -0.07 -9.48
C MET A 159 -5.83 -0.16 -9.66
N ALA A 160 -5.10 0.95 -9.55
CA ALA A 160 -3.66 0.99 -9.74
C ALA A 160 -2.88 0.00 -8.83
N PRO A 161 -3.08 -0.06 -7.50
CA PRO A 161 -2.43 -1.06 -6.65
C PRO A 161 -2.79 -2.51 -7.03
N ASN A 162 -4.07 -2.77 -7.34
CA ASN A 162 -4.52 -4.10 -7.70
C ASN A 162 -3.86 -4.59 -8.99
N PHE A 163 -3.77 -3.74 -10.02
CA PHE A 163 -3.01 -4.03 -11.23
C PHE A 163 -1.52 -4.18 -10.95
N GLY A 164 -0.97 -3.37 -10.04
CA GLY A 164 0.43 -3.45 -9.66
C GLY A 164 0.82 -4.84 -9.14
N PHE A 165 -0.01 -5.46 -8.30
CA PHE A 165 0.25 -6.81 -7.78
C PHE A 165 0.29 -7.89 -8.87
N VAL A 166 -0.47 -7.74 -9.95
CA VAL A 166 -0.47 -8.67 -11.09
C VAL A 166 0.68 -8.35 -12.03
N VAL A 167 0.87 -7.07 -12.35
CA VAL A 167 1.83 -6.63 -13.37
C VAL A 167 3.27 -6.76 -12.88
N ALA A 168 3.58 -6.52 -11.61
CA ALA A 168 4.95 -6.56 -11.11
C ALA A 168 5.64 -7.91 -11.34
N PRO A 169 5.07 -9.07 -10.96
CA PRO A 169 5.71 -10.36 -11.23
C PRO A 169 5.80 -10.68 -12.73
N LEU A 170 4.76 -10.36 -13.51
CA LEU A 170 4.76 -10.60 -14.95
C LEU A 170 5.81 -9.74 -15.67
N LEU A 171 5.85 -8.45 -15.34
CA LEU A 171 6.82 -7.51 -15.90
C LEU A 171 8.26 -7.93 -15.55
N SER A 172 8.49 -8.36 -14.31
CA SER A 172 9.79 -8.86 -13.87
C SER A 172 10.25 -10.05 -14.71
N GLU A 173 9.40 -11.06 -14.90
CA GLU A 173 9.78 -12.25 -15.66
C GLU A 173 10.00 -11.94 -17.15
N ILE A 174 9.13 -11.14 -17.76
CA ILE A 174 9.27 -10.75 -19.18
C ILE A 174 10.58 -10.00 -19.40
N LEU A 175 10.90 -9.05 -18.53
CA LEU A 175 12.09 -8.22 -18.70
C LEU A 175 13.38 -8.94 -18.30
N LEU A 176 13.35 -9.87 -17.33
CA LEU A 176 14.51 -10.66 -16.93
C LEU A 176 14.98 -11.65 -18.01
N ILE A 177 14.21 -11.87 -19.07
CA ILE A 177 14.65 -12.65 -20.23
C ILE A 177 15.79 -11.95 -20.96
N TRP A 178 15.74 -10.61 -21.06
CA TRP A 178 16.71 -9.82 -21.83
C TRP A 178 17.54 -8.87 -21.00
N PHE A 179 17.10 -8.52 -19.80
CA PHE A 179 17.70 -7.46 -18.99
C PHE A 179 18.00 -7.96 -17.57
N SER A 180 19.00 -7.36 -16.93
CA SER A 180 19.21 -7.55 -15.49
C SER A 180 18.16 -6.78 -14.67
N TRP A 181 18.00 -7.14 -13.40
CA TRP A 181 17.11 -6.43 -12.48
C TRP A 181 17.42 -4.93 -12.37
N ARG A 182 18.67 -4.53 -12.55
CA ARG A 182 19.11 -3.14 -12.55
C ARG A 182 18.50 -2.35 -13.72
N TYR A 183 18.47 -2.91 -14.93
CA TYR A 183 17.83 -2.28 -16.08
C TYR A 183 16.32 -2.15 -15.92
N ILE A 184 15.67 -3.08 -15.22
CA ILE A 184 14.24 -2.99 -14.89
C ILE A 184 13.98 -1.76 -14.01
N LEU A 185 14.84 -1.51 -13.02
CA LEU A 185 14.74 -0.31 -12.19
C LEU A 185 15.02 0.98 -12.98
N ILE A 186 15.97 0.98 -13.93
CA ILE A 186 16.20 2.12 -14.84
C ILE A 186 14.92 2.41 -15.65
N LEU A 187 14.33 1.38 -16.25
CA LEU A 187 13.12 1.53 -17.05
C LEU A 187 11.97 2.13 -16.22
N LEU A 188 11.71 1.58 -15.06
CA LEU A 188 10.69 2.11 -14.14
C LEU A 188 11.03 3.55 -13.70
N GLY A 189 12.29 3.85 -13.45
CA GLY A 189 12.77 5.18 -13.12
C GLY A 189 12.50 6.19 -14.23
N VAL A 190 12.85 5.85 -15.47
CA VAL A 190 12.61 6.69 -16.65
C VAL A 190 11.11 6.93 -16.86
N VAL A 191 10.29 5.87 -16.77
CA VAL A 191 8.84 6.00 -16.93
C VAL A 191 8.23 6.84 -15.80
N SER A 192 8.72 6.72 -14.55
CA SER A 192 8.27 7.53 -13.42
C SER A 192 8.59 9.00 -13.62
N VAL A 193 9.83 9.35 -14.02
CA VAL A 193 10.21 10.73 -14.34
C VAL A 193 9.37 11.28 -15.49
N SER A 194 9.25 10.51 -16.57
CA SER A 194 8.46 10.90 -17.74
C SER A 194 6.99 11.17 -17.40
N SER A 195 6.39 10.33 -16.52
CA SER A 195 5.02 10.54 -16.05
C SER A 195 4.86 11.81 -15.21
N GLY A 196 5.85 12.11 -14.36
CA GLY A 196 5.90 13.35 -13.59
C GLY A 196 6.00 14.59 -14.48
N LEU A 197 6.85 14.55 -15.51
CA LEU A 197 6.96 15.59 -16.52
C LEU A 197 5.67 15.75 -17.35
N ALA A 198 5.08 14.62 -17.78
CA ALA A 198 3.80 14.65 -18.49
C ALA A 198 2.70 15.28 -17.63
N PHE A 199 2.65 14.98 -16.33
CA PHE A 199 1.72 15.63 -15.41
C PHE A 199 2.05 17.12 -15.20
N ALA A 200 3.32 17.50 -15.19
CA ALA A 200 3.73 18.89 -15.13
C ALA A 200 3.27 19.69 -16.35
N CYS A 201 3.32 19.11 -17.55
CA CYS A 201 2.91 19.76 -18.80
C CYS A 201 1.39 19.68 -19.04
N PHE A 202 0.81 18.50 -18.93
CA PHE A 202 -0.57 18.20 -19.37
C PHE A 202 -1.56 17.97 -18.22
N GLY A 203 -1.08 17.74 -16.98
CA GLY A 203 -1.93 17.45 -15.82
C GLY A 203 -2.81 18.65 -15.46
N ARG A 204 -3.98 18.35 -14.86
CA ARG A 204 -4.94 19.36 -14.35
C ARG A 204 -5.16 19.17 -12.86
N GLY A 205 -5.63 20.23 -12.17
CA GLY A 205 -5.95 20.21 -10.74
C GLY A 205 -4.74 20.34 -9.82
N GLY A 206 -4.99 20.29 -8.50
CA GLY A 206 -3.98 20.29 -7.45
C GLY A 206 -3.19 21.59 -7.26
N LYS A 207 -3.60 22.71 -7.87
CA LYS A 207 -2.94 24.03 -7.75
C LYS A 207 -3.27 24.78 -6.44
N PHE A 208 -3.71 24.06 -5.44
CA PHE A 208 -4.04 24.59 -4.11
C PHE A 208 -3.15 23.96 -3.05
N PRO A 209 -2.86 24.66 -1.93
CA PRO A 209 -2.07 24.12 -0.84
C PRO A 209 -2.87 23.09 -0.03
N GLY A 210 -2.16 22.16 0.60
CA GLY A 210 -2.73 21.26 1.60
C GLY A 210 -3.01 21.96 2.93
N GLU A 211 -3.63 21.24 3.86
CA GLU A 211 -3.84 21.73 5.22
C GLU A 211 -2.61 21.41 6.09
N TYR A 212 -2.21 22.37 6.92
CA TYR A 212 -1.14 22.15 7.89
C TYR A 212 -1.58 21.16 8.97
N PRO A 213 -0.74 20.20 9.35
CA PRO A 213 -1.06 19.24 10.42
C PRO A 213 -1.40 19.96 11.73
N ARG A 214 -2.51 19.57 12.38
CA ARG A 214 -2.96 20.14 13.65
C ARG A 214 -2.60 19.20 14.81
N PRO A 215 -1.55 19.47 15.62
CA PRO A 215 -1.05 18.54 16.64
C PRO A 215 -2.09 18.18 17.73
N GLY A 216 -3.00 19.10 18.05
CA GLY A 216 -3.98 18.90 19.12
C GLY A 216 -5.00 17.77 18.89
N ILE A 217 -5.26 17.45 17.61
CA ILE A 217 -6.25 16.40 17.27
C ILE A 217 -5.63 15.00 17.45
N LEU A 218 -4.34 14.87 17.21
CA LEU A 218 -3.62 13.60 17.39
C LEU A 218 -3.69 13.10 18.83
N ARG A 219 -3.58 14.02 19.80
CA ARG A 219 -3.64 13.67 21.22
C ARG A 219 -4.96 12.99 21.62
N VAL A 220 -6.06 13.39 21.01
CA VAL A 220 -7.38 12.78 21.27
C VAL A 220 -7.43 11.33 20.78
N LEU A 221 -6.83 11.03 19.62
CA LEU A 221 -6.78 9.68 19.08
C LEU A 221 -5.83 8.77 19.87
N MET A 222 -4.67 9.29 20.27
CA MET A 222 -3.66 8.48 20.98
C MET A 222 -4.12 7.95 22.34
N VAL A 223 -5.16 8.56 22.94
CA VAL A 223 -5.74 8.14 24.21
C VAL A 223 -6.88 7.11 24.02
N ASP A 224 -7.41 6.96 22.80
CA ASP A 224 -8.51 6.04 22.52
C ASP A 224 -7.99 4.60 22.31
N PRO A 225 -8.33 3.62 23.18
CA PRO A 225 -7.93 2.23 23.01
C PRO A 225 -8.39 1.63 21.69
N SER A 226 -9.60 2.00 21.21
CA SER A 226 -10.15 1.49 19.94
C SER A 226 -9.31 1.92 18.75
N PHE A 227 -8.67 3.09 18.81
CA PHE A 227 -7.71 3.54 17.79
C PHE A 227 -6.51 2.58 17.69
N TRP A 228 -5.88 2.21 18.81
CA TRP A 228 -4.73 1.30 18.83
C TRP A 228 -5.10 -0.12 18.43
N ILE A 229 -6.28 -0.59 18.82
CA ILE A 229 -6.82 -1.86 18.35
C ILE A 229 -6.95 -1.84 16.82
N MET A 230 -7.48 -0.76 16.24
CA MET A 230 -7.59 -0.64 14.79
C MET A 230 -6.22 -0.53 14.10
N VAL A 231 -5.24 0.15 14.70
CA VAL A 231 -3.85 0.15 14.20
C VAL A 231 -3.31 -1.28 14.15
N ALA A 232 -3.50 -2.07 15.21
CA ALA A 232 -3.06 -3.46 15.25
C ALA A 232 -3.80 -4.33 14.21
N LEU A 233 -5.13 -4.22 14.11
CA LEU A 233 -5.92 -4.96 13.13
C LEU A 233 -5.55 -4.62 11.68
N PHE A 234 -5.32 -3.33 11.37
CA PHE A 234 -4.82 -2.91 10.07
C PHE A 234 -3.40 -3.41 9.81
N SER A 235 -2.54 -3.45 10.83
CA SER A 235 -1.20 -4.03 10.71
C SER A 235 -1.25 -5.50 10.35
N LEU A 236 -2.14 -6.27 10.97
CA LEU A 236 -2.37 -7.68 10.64
C LEU A 236 -2.92 -7.85 9.21
N GLY A 237 -3.92 -7.04 8.81
CA GLY A 237 -4.52 -7.09 7.49
C GLY A 237 -3.52 -6.71 6.38
N ILE A 238 -2.76 -5.63 6.55
CA ILE A 238 -1.71 -5.20 5.62
C ILE A 238 -0.56 -6.22 5.62
N GLY A 239 -0.20 -6.76 6.77
CA GLY A 239 0.83 -7.79 6.89
C GLY A 239 0.48 -9.06 6.14
N ALA A 240 -0.74 -9.54 6.28
CA ALA A 240 -1.22 -10.70 5.54
C ALA A 240 -1.35 -10.45 4.03
N SER A 241 -1.63 -9.22 3.60
CA SER A 241 -1.76 -8.88 2.18
C SER A 241 -0.43 -8.47 1.55
N ILE A 242 0.16 -7.36 2.00
CA ILE A 242 1.38 -6.76 1.42
C ILE A 242 2.63 -7.42 2.00
N GLY A 243 2.65 -7.68 3.30
CA GLY A 243 3.81 -8.29 3.97
C GLY A 243 4.11 -9.68 3.42
N ILE A 244 3.11 -10.55 3.33
CA ILE A 244 3.26 -11.89 2.72
C ILE A 244 3.61 -11.77 1.24
N TYR A 245 2.94 -10.89 0.46
CA TYR A 245 3.28 -10.69 -0.94
C TYR A 245 4.76 -10.35 -1.14
N SER A 246 5.31 -9.50 -0.29
CA SER A 246 6.69 -9.01 -0.42
C SER A 246 7.74 -10.11 -0.31
N ILE A 247 7.50 -11.14 0.51
CA ILE A 247 8.45 -12.23 0.75
C ILE A 247 8.08 -13.53 0.02
N LEU A 248 6.85 -13.64 -0.48
CA LEU A 248 6.31 -14.89 -1.04
C LEU A 248 7.11 -15.43 -2.23
N PRO A 249 7.52 -14.62 -3.25
CA PRO A 249 8.34 -15.14 -4.35
C PRO A 249 9.66 -15.73 -3.87
N LEU A 250 10.33 -15.05 -2.92
CA LEU A 250 11.57 -15.53 -2.33
C LEU A 250 11.36 -16.85 -1.60
N TYR A 251 10.33 -16.93 -0.75
CA TYR A 251 9.97 -18.15 -0.05
C TYR A 251 9.71 -19.34 -0.98
N LEU A 252 8.93 -19.14 -2.04
CA LEU A 252 8.61 -20.20 -3.00
C LEU A 252 9.84 -20.71 -3.74
N VAL A 253 10.81 -19.84 -4.00
CA VAL A 253 12.07 -20.22 -4.66
C VAL A 253 13.04 -20.87 -3.68
N ALA A 254 13.34 -20.21 -2.56
CA ALA A 254 14.39 -20.62 -1.64
C ALA A 254 13.99 -21.85 -0.80
N GLU A 255 12.77 -21.87 -0.26
CA GLU A 255 12.33 -22.94 0.66
C GLU A 255 11.57 -24.05 -0.06
N ARG A 256 10.71 -23.69 -1.02
CA ARG A 256 9.88 -24.64 -1.77
C ARG A 256 10.53 -25.16 -3.05
N GLY A 257 11.74 -24.70 -3.40
CA GLY A 257 12.50 -25.15 -4.56
C GLY A 257 11.80 -24.90 -5.90
N MET A 258 10.90 -23.92 -5.97
CA MET A 258 10.21 -23.58 -7.22
C MET A 258 11.12 -22.82 -8.17
N LEU A 259 10.98 -23.05 -9.47
CA LEU A 259 11.57 -22.18 -10.47
C LEU A 259 11.04 -20.75 -10.28
N ARG A 260 11.94 -19.75 -10.30
CA ARG A 260 11.59 -18.33 -10.11
C ARG A 260 10.43 -17.89 -11.02
N SER A 261 10.49 -18.24 -12.30
CA SER A 261 9.45 -17.90 -13.26
C SER A 261 8.09 -18.48 -12.87
N TRP A 262 8.05 -19.74 -12.45
CA TRP A 262 6.81 -20.38 -12.00
C TRP A 262 6.27 -19.73 -10.72
N ALA A 263 7.12 -19.46 -9.75
CA ALA A 263 6.74 -18.76 -8.52
C ALA A 263 6.12 -17.38 -8.82
N ASN A 264 6.74 -16.59 -9.69
CA ASN A 264 6.25 -15.29 -10.08
C ASN A 264 4.94 -15.33 -10.88
N TYR A 265 4.78 -16.29 -11.82
CA TYR A 265 3.52 -16.49 -12.53
C TYR A 265 2.40 -16.92 -11.57
N LEU A 266 2.69 -17.82 -10.63
CA LEU A 266 1.73 -18.27 -9.63
C LEU A 266 1.24 -17.10 -8.75
N VAL A 267 2.17 -16.26 -8.28
CA VAL A 267 1.84 -15.05 -7.51
C VAL A 267 1.02 -14.08 -8.34
N ALA A 268 1.37 -13.83 -9.60
CA ALA A 268 0.61 -12.93 -10.47
C ALA A 268 -0.83 -13.41 -10.69
N ILE A 269 -1.00 -14.68 -11.06
CA ILE A 269 -2.33 -15.24 -11.38
C ILE A 269 -3.21 -15.30 -10.12
N SER A 270 -2.62 -15.61 -8.95
CA SER A 270 -3.35 -15.63 -7.70
C SER A 270 -3.96 -14.25 -7.34
N ARG A 271 -3.34 -13.16 -7.80
CA ARG A 271 -3.85 -11.80 -7.56
C ARG A 271 -5.01 -11.40 -8.48
N ILE A 272 -5.19 -12.06 -9.61
CA ILE A 272 -6.37 -11.84 -10.48
C ILE A 272 -7.66 -12.22 -9.76
N SER A 273 -7.65 -13.29 -8.98
CA SER A 273 -8.81 -13.76 -8.22
C SER A 273 -9.27 -12.75 -7.15
N VAL A 274 -8.38 -11.88 -6.67
CA VAL A 274 -8.67 -10.85 -5.66
C VAL A 274 -9.66 -9.80 -6.19
N LEU A 275 -9.63 -9.50 -7.49
CA LEU A 275 -10.44 -8.42 -8.08
C LEU A 275 -11.95 -8.61 -7.88
N GLY A 276 -12.45 -9.86 -7.90
CA GLY A 276 -13.86 -10.15 -7.68
C GLY A 276 -14.25 -10.33 -6.21
N ILE A 277 -13.35 -10.93 -5.41
CA ILE A 277 -13.68 -11.30 -4.04
C ILE A 277 -13.83 -10.10 -3.10
N ALA A 278 -13.10 -9.02 -3.34
CA ALA A 278 -13.20 -7.80 -2.55
C ALA A 278 -14.61 -7.18 -2.60
N PHE A 279 -15.29 -7.29 -3.75
CA PHE A 279 -16.67 -6.83 -3.88
C PHE A 279 -17.63 -7.67 -3.01
N LEU A 280 -17.46 -9.00 -3.03
CA LEU A 280 -18.26 -9.91 -2.18
C LEU A 280 -18.04 -9.62 -0.70
N SER A 281 -16.82 -9.30 -0.29
CA SER A 281 -16.52 -8.91 1.08
C SER A 281 -17.28 -7.64 1.51
N GLY A 282 -17.44 -6.66 0.62
CA GLY A 282 -18.28 -5.49 0.86
C GLY A 282 -19.73 -5.88 1.18
N VAL A 283 -20.35 -6.72 0.34
CA VAL A 283 -21.72 -7.21 0.54
C VAL A 283 -21.86 -7.98 1.87
N VAL A 284 -20.88 -8.81 2.22
CA VAL A 284 -20.87 -9.53 3.51
C VAL A 284 -20.77 -8.55 4.67
N THR A 285 -19.93 -7.53 4.55
CA THR A 285 -19.79 -6.46 5.56
C THR A 285 -21.10 -5.71 5.81
N ASP A 286 -21.80 -5.38 4.73
CA ASP A 286 -23.09 -4.66 4.83
C ASP A 286 -24.19 -5.51 5.51
N ARG A 287 -24.15 -6.84 5.33
CA ARG A 287 -25.14 -7.76 5.91
C ARG A 287 -24.84 -8.18 7.34
N LEU A 288 -23.58 -8.49 7.65
CA LEU A 288 -23.17 -9.08 8.94
C LEU A 288 -22.55 -8.06 9.90
N GLY A 289 -22.29 -6.85 9.41
CA GLY A 289 -21.54 -5.82 10.12
C GLY A 289 -20.02 -6.02 10.06
N PRO A 290 -19.25 -4.93 10.25
CA PRO A 290 -17.80 -4.94 10.04
C PRO A 290 -17.05 -5.84 11.04
N LYS A 291 -17.48 -5.93 12.28
CA LYS A 291 -16.81 -6.72 13.33
C LYS A 291 -16.86 -8.23 13.03
N VAL A 292 -18.04 -8.74 12.65
CA VAL A 292 -18.23 -10.17 12.31
C VAL A 292 -17.50 -10.50 11.01
N ALA A 293 -17.59 -9.62 9.99
CA ALA A 293 -16.90 -9.81 8.73
C ALA A 293 -15.38 -9.88 8.93
N MET A 294 -14.79 -8.95 9.71
CA MET A 294 -13.36 -9.00 10.05
C MET A 294 -12.98 -10.29 10.78
N GLY A 295 -13.84 -10.81 11.67
CA GLY A 295 -13.59 -12.08 12.37
C GLY A 295 -13.41 -13.24 11.41
N GLY A 296 -14.33 -13.41 10.48
CA GLY A 296 -14.23 -14.43 9.43
C GLY A 296 -12.97 -14.27 8.56
N VAL A 297 -12.63 -13.02 8.23
CA VAL A 297 -11.44 -12.71 7.43
C VAL A 297 -10.15 -13.04 8.18
N PHE A 298 -10.01 -12.65 9.45
CA PHE A 298 -8.80 -12.97 10.22
C PHE A 298 -8.62 -14.47 10.45
N LEU A 299 -9.71 -15.20 10.67
CA LEU A 299 -9.65 -16.65 10.76
C LEU A 299 -9.22 -17.27 9.43
N GLY A 300 -9.91 -16.95 8.33
CA GLY A 300 -9.62 -17.53 7.01
C GLY A 300 -8.23 -17.14 6.49
N THR A 301 -7.85 -15.86 6.61
CA THR A 301 -6.54 -15.37 6.17
C THR A 301 -5.42 -15.94 7.03
N GLY A 302 -5.60 -15.94 8.36
CA GLY A 302 -4.61 -16.47 9.28
C GLY A 302 -4.38 -17.96 9.06
N LEU A 303 -5.46 -18.75 8.89
CA LEU A 303 -5.37 -20.16 8.57
C LEU A 303 -4.67 -20.39 7.22
N ALA A 304 -5.06 -19.67 6.17
CA ALA A 304 -4.42 -19.79 4.86
C ALA A 304 -2.93 -19.41 4.92
N THR A 305 -2.57 -18.37 5.67
CA THR A 305 -1.16 -17.97 5.85
C THR A 305 -0.40 -19.01 6.68
N PHE A 306 -1.00 -19.57 7.73
CA PHE A 306 -0.41 -20.65 8.51
C PHE A 306 -0.16 -21.89 7.64
N LEU A 307 -1.13 -22.25 6.83
CA LEU A 307 -1.03 -23.41 5.93
C LEU A 307 0.06 -23.23 4.86
N LEU A 308 0.37 -22.01 4.41
CA LEU A 308 1.50 -21.77 3.48
C LEU A 308 2.82 -22.34 4.02
N GLY A 309 3.05 -22.28 5.34
CA GLY A 309 4.27 -22.77 5.96
C GLY A 309 4.26 -24.27 6.30
N VAL A 310 3.08 -24.93 6.39
CA VAL A 310 3.02 -26.33 6.87
C VAL A 310 2.53 -27.34 5.84
N VAL A 311 1.86 -26.91 4.75
CA VAL A 311 1.33 -27.84 3.77
C VAL A 311 2.44 -28.50 2.93
N PRO A 312 2.26 -29.76 2.50
CA PRO A 312 3.17 -30.38 1.55
C PRO A 312 3.10 -29.68 0.18
N GLN A 313 4.13 -29.90 -0.65
CA GLN A 313 4.29 -29.25 -1.97
C GLN A 313 3.08 -29.41 -2.88
N SER A 314 2.35 -30.50 -2.78
CA SER A 314 1.15 -30.77 -3.60
C SER A 314 0.00 -29.79 -3.36
N TRP A 315 -0.09 -29.17 -2.17
CA TRP A 315 -1.16 -28.24 -1.81
C TRP A 315 -0.74 -26.76 -1.89
N ILE A 316 0.56 -26.48 -2.04
CA ILE A 316 1.08 -25.11 -1.96
C ILE A 316 0.43 -24.18 -3.01
N VAL A 317 0.20 -24.67 -4.22
CA VAL A 317 -0.46 -23.90 -5.29
C VAL A 317 -1.84 -23.43 -4.86
N LEU A 318 -2.65 -24.35 -4.30
CA LEU A 318 -4.00 -24.01 -3.81
C LEU A 318 -3.94 -22.92 -2.73
N ILE A 319 -3.01 -23.05 -1.77
CA ILE A 319 -2.93 -22.10 -0.67
C ILE A 319 -2.42 -20.73 -1.15
N VAL A 320 -1.49 -20.69 -2.12
CA VAL A 320 -1.04 -19.44 -2.74
C VAL A 320 -2.19 -18.69 -3.43
N PHE A 321 -3.22 -19.40 -3.95
CA PHE A 321 -4.44 -18.77 -4.47
C PHE A 321 -5.39 -18.33 -3.36
N LEU A 322 -5.63 -19.14 -2.35
CA LEU A 322 -6.60 -18.87 -1.28
C LEU A 322 -6.16 -17.72 -0.38
N GLN A 323 -4.86 -17.65 -0.06
CA GLN A 323 -4.32 -16.69 0.90
C GLN A 323 -4.60 -15.22 0.49
N PRO A 324 -4.24 -14.75 -0.72
CA PRO A 324 -4.49 -13.36 -1.10
C PRO A 324 -5.98 -13.05 -1.29
N MET A 325 -6.81 -14.04 -1.66
CA MET A 325 -8.26 -13.87 -1.72
C MET A 325 -8.83 -13.56 -0.35
N MET A 326 -8.45 -14.32 0.68
CA MET A 326 -8.90 -14.08 2.05
C MET A 326 -8.33 -12.75 2.58
N ALA A 327 -7.05 -12.47 2.36
CA ALA A 327 -6.40 -11.25 2.84
C ALA A 327 -7.03 -9.97 2.28
N ALA A 328 -7.43 -9.96 1.02
CA ALA A 328 -8.07 -8.81 0.40
C ALA A 328 -9.46 -8.49 0.97
N CYS A 329 -10.14 -9.50 1.51
CA CYS A 329 -11.44 -9.33 2.15
C CYS A 329 -11.39 -8.48 3.44
N PHE A 330 -10.18 -8.17 3.95
CA PHE A 330 -10.02 -7.34 5.14
C PHE A 330 -10.41 -5.87 4.91
N PHE A 331 -10.08 -5.32 3.74
CA PHE A 331 -10.16 -3.87 3.53
C PHE A 331 -11.58 -3.30 3.64
N PRO A 332 -12.63 -3.87 3.04
CA PRO A 332 -13.98 -3.34 3.18
C PRO A 332 -14.47 -3.25 4.64
N PRO A 333 -14.46 -4.33 5.44
CA PRO A 333 -14.90 -4.25 6.83
C PRO A 333 -13.94 -3.44 7.71
N GLY A 334 -12.63 -3.47 7.43
CA GLY A 334 -11.64 -2.68 8.14
C GLY A 334 -11.88 -1.18 7.99
N PHE A 335 -12.05 -0.69 6.76
CA PHE A 335 -12.36 0.73 6.51
C PHE A 335 -13.73 1.12 7.07
N SER A 336 -14.75 0.25 6.96
CA SER A 336 -16.06 0.48 7.56
C SER A 336 -15.96 0.65 9.09
N ALA A 337 -15.23 -0.21 9.78
CA ALA A 337 -14.99 -0.11 11.21
C ALA A 337 -14.22 1.17 11.57
N LEU A 338 -13.10 1.43 10.87
CA LEU A 338 -12.23 2.58 11.14
C LEU A 338 -12.97 3.92 10.96
N SER A 339 -13.90 4.00 10.01
CA SER A 339 -14.73 5.19 9.79
C SER A 339 -15.69 5.50 10.92
N ARG A 340 -15.87 4.58 11.87
CA ARG A 340 -16.75 4.74 13.06
C ARG A 340 -15.97 5.09 14.33
N ILE A 341 -14.62 5.01 14.31
CA ILE A 341 -13.77 5.28 15.48
C ILE A 341 -13.62 6.77 15.73
N GLY A 342 -13.84 7.15 16.99
CA GLY A 342 -13.68 8.51 17.48
C GLY A 342 -14.84 9.49 17.12
N PRO A 343 -14.80 10.72 17.65
CA PRO A 343 -15.78 11.76 17.35
C PRO A 343 -15.83 12.11 15.86
N PRO A 344 -16.98 12.53 15.30
CA PRO A 344 -17.13 12.81 13.86
C PRO A 344 -16.07 13.74 13.25
N ARG A 345 -15.54 14.68 14.05
CA ARG A 345 -14.49 15.64 13.63
C ARG A 345 -13.11 14.99 13.47
N VAL A 346 -12.91 13.78 13.99
CA VAL A 346 -11.60 13.12 14.10
C VAL A 346 -11.54 11.87 13.20
N ARG A 347 -12.66 11.32 12.75
CA ARG A 347 -12.75 10.07 11.98
C ARG A 347 -11.85 10.05 10.74
N ASN A 348 -11.83 11.14 9.95
CA ASN A 348 -10.97 11.23 8.77
C ASN A 348 -9.47 11.23 9.12
N ILE A 349 -9.14 11.70 10.34
CA ILE A 349 -7.76 11.77 10.83
C ILE A 349 -7.32 10.41 11.34
N SER A 350 -8.24 9.61 11.92
CA SER A 350 -7.95 8.24 12.34
C SER A 350 -7.37 7.41 11.19
N LEU A 351 -7.95 7.51 9.99
CA LEU A 351 -7.45 6.83 8.80
C LEU A 351 -6.03 7.29 8.43
N SER A 352 -5.78 8.60 8.47
CA SER A 352 -4.49 9.20 8.09
C SER A 352 -3.34 8.79 9.00
N PHE A 353 -3.60 8.36 10.24
CA PHE A 353 -2.59 7.87 11.17
C PHE A 353 -2.54 6.35 11.27
N THR A 354 -3.71 5.68 11.21
CA THR A 354 -3.77 4.21 11.25
C THR A 354 -3.03 3.58 10.07
N TYR A 355 -3.27 4.07 8.86
CA TYR A 355 -2.73 3.44 7.65
C TYR A 355 -1.19 3.50 7.57
N PRO A 356 -0.51 4.64 7.85
CA PRO A 356 0.95 4.68 7.86
C PRO A 356 1.59 3.74 8.90
N LEU A 357 1.07 3.74 10.14
CA LEU A 357 1.54 2.86 11.21
C LEU A 357 1.36 1.39 10.83
N ALA A 358 0.19 1.05 10.34
CA ALA A 358 -0.13 -0.30 9.92
C ALA A 358 0.72 -0.76 8.72
N PHE A 359 1.07 0.15 7.82
CA PHE A 359 1.95 -0.15 6.70
C PHE A 359 3.40 -0.39 7.16
N LEU A 360 3.90 0.38 8.11
CA LEU A 360 5.23 0.18 8.70
C LEU A 360 5.33 -1.20 9.35
N LEU A 361 4.34 -1.56 10.16
CA LEU A 361 4.33 -2.84 10.88
C LEU A 361 4.00 -4.01 9.93
N GLY A 362 2.89 -3.93 9.19
CA GLY A 362 2.42 -5.02 8.33
C GLY A 362 3.25 -5.17 7.05
N GLY A 363 3.50 -4.07 6.34
CA GLY A 363 4.22 -4.08 5.06
C GLY A 363 5.74 -4.11 5.21
N GLY A 364 6.27 -3.75 6.37
CA GLY A 364 7.71 -3.65 6.64
C GLY A 364 8.22 -4.65 7.68
N ALA A 365 7.72 -4.60 8.92
CA ALA A 365 8.25 -5.45 9.99
C ALA A 365 7.94 -6.94 9.78
N ILE A 366 6.78 -7.28 9.20
CA ILE A 366 6.41 -8.68 8.93
C ILE A 366 7.36 -9.34 7.91
N PRO A 367 7.57 -8.81 6.69
CA PRO A 367 8.53 -9.43 5.77
C PRO A 367 9.96 -9.43 6.30
N ALA A 368 10.38 -8.41 7.07
CA ALA A 368 11.68 -8.39 7.73
C ALA A 368 11.81 -9.53 8.76
N GLY A 369 10.78 -9.74 9.58
CA GLY A 369 10.77 -10.84 10.56
C GLY A 369 10.77 -12.23 9.92
N ILE A 370 9.98 -12.42 8.86
CA ILE A 370 9.98 -13.69 8.10
C ILE A 370 11.36 -13.92 7.46
N GLY A 371 11.96 -12.89 6.85
CA GLY A 371 13.30 -12.99 6.26
C GLY A 371 14.38 -13.34 7.29
N ALA A 372 14.32 -12.72 8.49
CA ALA A 372 15.25 -13.02 9.57
C ALA A 372 15.13 -14.47 10.07
N LEU A 373 13.92 -15.01 10.14
CA LEU A 373 13.71 -16.43 10.47
C LEU A 373 14.17 -17.32 9.31
N GLY A 374 13.96 -16.93 8.05
CA GLY A 374 14.48 -17.62 6.87
C GLY A 374 16.00 -17.71 6.85
N GLU A 375 16.71 -16.65 7.26
CA GLU A 375 18.18 -16.66 7.42
C GLU A 375 18.66 -17.72 8.42
N MET A 376 17.86 -18.00 9.44
CA MET A 376 18.13 -19.05 10.45
C MET A 376 17.69 -20.45 10.01
N GLY A 377 17.18 -20.63 8.80
CA GLY A 377 16.62 -21.90 8.30
C GLY A 377 15.19 -22.18 8.75
N PHE A 378 14.45 -21.20 9.25
CA PHE A 378 13.08 -21.31 9.75
C PHE A 378 12.07 -20.53 8.90
N PHE A 379 12.20 -20.56 7.59
CA PHE A 379 11.34 -19.78 6.68
C PHE A 379 9.86 -20.21 6.78
N ASP A 380 9.61 -21.51 6.73
CA ASP A 380 8.28 -22.12 6.92
C ASP A 380 7.64 -21.69 8.25
N LEU A 381 8.43 -21.74 9.34
CA LEU A 381 7.99 -21.32 10.67
C LEU A 381 7.66 -19.81 10.67
N GLY A 382 8.47 -18.99 10.02
CA GLY A 382 8.24 -17.54 9.93
C GLY A 382 6.88 -17.22 9.32
N ILE A 383 6.53 -17.87 8.21
CA ILE A 383 5.22 -17.69 7.56
C ILE A 383 4.08 -18.22 8.46
N SER A 384 4.27 -19.41 9.06
CA SER A 384 3.27 -20.01 9.95
C SER A 384 3.00 -19.17 11.18
N LEU A 385 4.04 -18.59 11.80
CA LEU A 385 3.90 -17.67 12.93
C LEU A 385 3.07 -16.45 12.56
N VAL A 386 3.32 -15.86 11.38
CA VAL A 386 2.50 -14.73 10.90
C VAL A 386 1.04 -15.15 10.75
N GLY A 387 0.76 -16.35 10.24
CA GLY A 387 -0.60 -16.89 10.19
C GLY A 387 -1.25 -16.96 11.57
N GLY A 388 -0.52 -17.46 12.58
CA GLY A 388 -0.96 -17.49 13.97
C GLY A 388 -1.21 -16.09 14.56
N ILE A 389 -0.31 -15.15 14.28
CA ILE A 389 -0.45 -13.75 14.70
C ILE A 389 -1.67 -13.10 14.02
N VAL A 390 -1.93 -13.35 12.75
CA VAL A 390 -3.13 -12.86 12.06
C VAL A 390 -4.40 -13.43 12.69
N MET A 391 -4.44 -14.72 13.04
CA MET A 391 -5.58 -15.31 13.78
C MET A 391 -5.80 -14.67 15.15
N SER A 392 -4.74 -14.20 15.84
CA SER A 392 -4.88 -13.49 17.11
C SER A 392 -5.65 -12.17 16.99
N GLY A 393 -5.85 -11.66 15.78
CA GLY A 393 -6.75 -10.55 15.49
C GLY A 393 -8.18 -10.78 15.99
N LEU A 394 -8.63 -12.03 16.10
CA LEU A 394 -9.91 -12.40 16.73
C LEU A 394 -10.00 -11.94 18.19
N ILE A 395 -8.89 -12.02 18.93
CA ILE A 395 -8.81 -11.58 20.33
C ILE A 395 -8.95 -10.04 20.37
N LEU A 396 -8.26 -9.33 19.48
CA LEU A 396 -8.35 -7.87 19.40
C LEU A 396 -9.76 -7.41 19.02
N LEU A 397 -10.43 -8.13 18.14
CA LEU A 397 -11.83 -7.84 17.78
C LEU A 397 -12.79 -7.98 18.96
N HIS A 398 -12.51 -8.87 19.91
CA HIS A 398 -13.35 -9.00 21.12
C HIS A 398 -13.38 -7.67 21.91
N TYR A 399 -12.22 -7.03 22.05
CA TYR A 399 -12.07 -5.76 22.79
C TYR A 399 -12.42 -4.52 21.96
N LEU A 400 -12.61 -4.64 20.65
CA LEU A 400 -12.96 -3.50 19.80
C LEU A 400 -14.38 -3.05 20.11
N GLN A 401 -14.52 -1.81 20.56
CA GLN A 401 -15.80 -1.16 20.77
C GLN A 401 -16.13 -0.30 19.55
N LEU A 402 -17.16 -0.67 18.82
CA LEU A 402 -17.71 0.14 17.74
C LEU A 402 -19.00 0.80 18.26
N PRO A 403 -19.21 2.11 18.02
CA PRO A 403 -20.49 2.75 18.33
C PRO A 403 -21.64 2.02 17.60
N GLU A 404 -22.73 1.76 18.30
CA GLU A 404 -23.97 1.28 17.69
C GLU A 404 -24.53 2.35 16.75
N GLU A 405 -25.15 1.93 15.65
CA GLU A 405 -25.79 2.82 14.67
C GLU A 405 -27.09 3.40 15.22
#